data_bf9d3de1ce1b2e08a34d7524947f64e9
#
_entry.id   bf9d3de1ce1b2e08a34d7524947f64e9
#
_cell.length_a   1.000
_cell.length_b   1.000
_cell.length_c   1.000
_cell.angle_alpha   90.00
_cell.angle_beta   90.00
_cell.angle_gamma   90.00
#
_symmetry.space_group_name_H-M   'P 1'
#
loop_
_entity.id
_entity.type
_entity.pdbx_description
1 polymer ?
#
loop_
_entity_poly.entity_id
_entity_poly.type
_entity_poly.pdbx_seq_one_letter_code
_entity_poly.pdbx_strand_id
1 'polypeptide(L)'
;ITFHPDTDYSSFVGAYKPTTALLPICDELGQPMKIGSTVLHKEQIVYEFVAQSFLQAYVNAWKKYDKDDKQYLVIEEINRGNCAQIFGDLFQLLDRNDYGFSDYPIKADADMKRQLQKAFSGLAIEQSDKINAIYEGKDIVSQVLNGDILLLPNNLYIWATMNTSDQSLFPIDSAFKRRWDWTYMPISNAEKHWVIGVNGNNYDWW
;
A
#
# COMPACT_ATOMS: atom_id res chain seq x y z
N ILE A 1 -0.32 0.16 -8.85
CA ILE A 1 0.95 -0.58 -9.03
C ILE A 1 0.72 -1.79 -9.94
N THR A 2 1.70 -2.14 -10.76
CA THR A 2 1.70 -3.36 -11.57
C THR A 2 2.74 -4.32 -10.99
N PHE A 3 2.37 -5.59 -10.79
CA PHE A 3 3.31 -6.61 -10.33
C PHE A 3 4.16 -7.13 -11.50
N HIS A 4 5.41 -7.45 -11.20
CA HIS A 4 6.40 -8.03 -12.09
C HIS A 4 7.08 -9.20 -11.38
N PRO A 5 7.79 -10.08 -12.11
CA PRO A 5 8.52 -11.20 -11.49
C PRO A 5 9.51 -10.77 -10.40
N ASP A 6 10.09 -9.56 -10.53
CA ASP A 6 11.04 -9.00 -9.56
C ASP A 6 10.39 -8.15 -8.47
N THR A 7 9.04 -8.07 -8.44
CA THR A 7 8.34 -7.36 -7.37
C THR A 7 8.49 -8.13 -6.05
N ASP A 8 8.87 -7.43 -5.01
CA ASP A 8 9.08 -7.96 -3.68
C ASP A 8 8.38 -7.11 -2.60
N TYR A 9 8.51 -7.51 -1.34
CA TYR A 9 7.97 -6.77 -0.20
C TYR A 9 8.49 -5.31 -0.16
N SER A 10 9.77 -5.10 -0.47
CA SER A 10 10.39 -3.77 -0.39
C SER A 10 9.89 -2.80 -1.46
N SER A 11 9.52 -3.31 -2.62
CA SER A 11 8.95 -2.53 -3.73
C SER A 11 7.44 -2.31 -3.60
N PHE A 12 6.76 -3.11 -2.79
CA PHE A 12 5.33 -3.00 -2.53
C PHE A 12 5.00 -2.21 -1.27
N VAL A 13 5.71 -2.47 -0.19
CA VAL A 13 5.47 -1.90 1.15
C VAL A 13 6.41 -0.72 1.42
N GLY A 14 7.70 -0.94 1.27
CA GLY A 14 8.75 0.04 1.50
C GLY A 14 10.00 -0.58 2.09
N ALA A 15 11.08 0.17 2.01
CA ALA A 15 12.37 -0.19 2.58
C ALA A 15 13.25 1.04 2.80
N TYR A 16 14.30 0.90 3.60
CA TYR A 16 15.37 1.89 3.66
C TYR A 16 16.13 1.90 2.34
N LYS A 17 16.24 3.09 1.73
CA LYS A 17 16.99 3.32 0.50
C LYS A 17 18.00 4.45 0.71
N PRO A 18 19.18 4.39 0.08
CA PRO A 18 20.08 5.53 0.04
C PRO A 18 19.40 6.67 -0.72
N THR A 19 19.40 7.84 -0.15
CA THR A 19 18.94 9.09 -0.77
C THR A 19 19.93 10.19 -0.49
N THR A 20 19.89 11.29 -1.27
CA THR A 20 20.74 12.45 -1.05
C THR A 20 19.98 13.47 -0.23
N ALA A 21 20.54 13.91 0.89
CA ALA A 21 20.00 14.99 1.70
C ALA A 21 21.01 16.15 1.81
N LEU A 22 20.47 17.36 1.82
CA LEU A 22 21.24 18.57 2.12
C LEU A 22 21.31 18.74 3.64
N LEU A 23 22.47 18.39 4.22
CA LEU A 23 22.69 18.53 5.65
C LEU A 23 23.53 19.77 5.95
N PRO A 24 23.26 20.49 7.05
CA PRO A 24 24.06 21.62 7.45
C PRO A 24 25.51 21.18 7.72
N ILE A 25 26.48 21.96 7.27
CA ILE A 25 27.85 21.79 7.68
C ILE A 25 27.98 22.37 9.08
N CYS A 26 28.40 21.54 10.04
CA CYS A 26 28.59 21.96 11.43
C CYS A 26 30.08 22.12 11.74
N ASP A 27 30.38 22.98 12.71
CA ASP A 27 31.71 23.13 13.32
C ASP A 27 31.98 21.99 14.33
N GLU A 28 33.15 22.05 15.00
CA GLU A 28 33.55 21.05 16.01
C GLU A 28 32.64 20.99 17.22
N LEU A 29 31.80 22.02 17.44
CA LEU A 29 30.82 22.10 18.53
C LEU A 29 29.42 21.68 18.08
N GLY A 30 29.28 21.22 16.83
CA GLY A 30 27.98 20.81 16.26
C GLY A 30 27.06 21.98 15.86
N GLN A 31 27.57 23.24 15.80
CA GLN A 31 26.79 24.40 15.40
C GLN A 31 26.82 24.56 13.87
N PRO A 32 25.69 24.86 13.22
CA PRO A 32 25.65 25.10 11.78
C PRO A 32 26.54 26.26 11.35
N MET A 33 27.48 26.01 10.45
CA MET A 33 28.34 27.04 9.86
C MET A 33 27.52 27.94 8.95
N LYS A 34 27.79 29.25 9.01
CA LYS A 34 27.07 30.28 8.23
C LYS A 34 28.04 31.20 7.51
N ILE A 35 27.60 31.68 6.33
CA ILE A 35 28.18 32.83 5.66
C ILE A 35 27.12 33.94 5.67
N GLY A 36 27.35 34.96 6.49
CA GLY A 36 26.31 35.97 6.80
C GLY A 36 25.11 35.34 7.52
N SER A 37 23.92 35.41 6.95
CA SER A 37 22.69 34.79 7.46
C SER A 37 22.42 33.41 6.88
N THR A 38 23.20 32.94 5.90
CA THR A 38 22.95 31.70 5.16
C THR A 38 23.70 30.52 5.80
N VAL A 39 22.98 29.46 6.15
CA VAL A 39 23.57 28.20 6.63
C VAL A 39 24.19 27.47 5.44
N LEU A 40 25.43 27.00 5.62
CA LEU A 40 26.10 26.17 4.63
C LEU A 40 25.57 24.74 4.70
N HIS A 41 25.28 24.16 3.54
CA HIS A 41 24.84 22.78 3.40
C HIS A 41 25.79 21.99 2.52
N LYS A 42 25.87 20.69 2.77
CA LYS A 42 26.53 19.72 1.88
C LYS A 42 25.56 18.61 1.53
N GLU A 43 25.68 18.09 0.34
CA GLU A 43 25.01 16.86 -0.05
C GLU A 43 25.67 15.68 0.66
N GLN A 44 24.85 14.84 1.27
CA GLN A 44 25.31 13.63 1.93
C GLN A 44 24.32 12.50 1.65
N ILE A 45 24.86 11.29 1.42
CA ILE A 45 24.01 10.10 1.32
C ILE A 45 23.51 9.75 2.72
N VAL A 46 22.18 9.68 2.85
CA VAL A 46 21.49 9.23 4.04
C VAL A 46 20.61 8.04 3.69
N TYR A 47 20.28 7.22 4.66
CA TYR A 47 19.31 6.14 4.46
C TYR A 47 17.96 6.61 4.99
N GLU A 48 16.96 6.63 4.12
CA GLU A 48 15.58 6.95 4.50
C GLU A 48 14.66 5.82 4.12
N PHE A 49 13.63 5.61 4.93
CA PHE A 49 12.58 4.67 4.60
C PHE A 49 11.67 5.27 3.54
N VAL A 50 11.61 4.62 2.38
CA VAL A 50 10.77 5.02 1.26
C VAL A 50 9.52 4.16 1.25
N ALA A 51 8.40 4.75 1.71
CA ALA A 51 7.10 4.08 1.68
C ALA A 51 6.63 3.86 0.24
N GLN A 52 6.18 2.64 -0.07
CA GLN A 52 5.67 2.25 -1.37
C GLN A 52 4.13 2.19 -1.37
N SER A 53 3.55 1.72 -2.49
CA SER A 53 2.11 1.84 -2.78
C SER A 53 1.20 1.30 -1.68
N PHE A 54 1.55 0.14 -1.07
CA PHE A 54 0.74 -0.42 0.01
C PHE A 54 0.75 0.49 1.25
N LEU A 55 1.95 0.85 1.73
CA LEU A 55 2.06 1.64 2.96
C LEU A 55 1.48 3.05 2.77
N GLN A 56 1.65 3.63 1.58
CA GLN A 56 1.02 4.92 1.26
C GLN A 56 -0.51 4.82 1.30
N ALA A 57 -1.09 3.78 0.67
CA ALA A 57 -2.54 3.56 0.69
C ALA A 57 -3.05 3.31 2.11
N TYR A 58 -2.33 2.50 2.89
CA TYR A 58 -2.64 2.21 4.29
C TYR A 58 -2.68 3.47 5.16
N VAL A 59 -1.63 4.29 5.09
CA VAL A 59 -1.54 5.54 5.85
C VAL A 59 -2.63 6.53 5.42
N ASN A 60 -2.88 6.64 4.12
CA ASN A 60 -3.92 7.52 3.59
C ASN A 60 -5.32 7.10 4.03
N ALA A 61 -5.60 5.80 4.10
CA ALA A 61 -6.88 5.28 4.56
C ALA A 61 -7.16 5.71 6.01
N TRP A 62 -6.20 5.54 6.91
CA TRP A 62 -6.35 5.98 8.29
C TRP A 62 -6.49 7.50 8.42
N LYS A 63 -5.71 8.28 7.66
CA LYS A 63 -5.80 9.76 7.66
C LYS A 63 -7.14 10.30 7.15
N LYS A 64 -7.83 9.53 6.35
CA LYS A 64 -9.13 9.90 5.77
C LYS A 64 -10.32 9.26 6.48
N TYR A 65 -10.05 8.45 7.52
CA TYR A 65 -11.06 7.58 8.13
C TYR A 65 -12.30 8.35 8.61
N ASP A 66 -12.12 9.39 9.41
CA ASP A 66 -13.22 10.17 9.95
C ASP A 66 -13.96 11.06 8.91
N LYS A 67 -13.39 11.17 7.70
CA LYS A 67 -14.02 11.87 6.58
C LYS A 67 -14.94 10.98 5.76
N ASP A 68 -15.05 9.71 6.10
CA ASP A 68 -15.74 8.67 5.32
C ASP A 68 -15.25 8.54 3.86
N ASP A 69 -14.01 8.96 3.62
CA ASP A 69 -13.37 8.90 2.31
C ASP A 69 -12.81 7.50 2.06
N LYS A 70 -13.16 6.91 0.93
CA LYS A 70 -12.62 5.62 0.50
C LYS A 70 -11.21 5.77 -0.06
N GLN A 71 -10.34 4.85 0.30
CA GLN A 71 -8.99 4.73 -0.25
C GLN A 71 -8.92 3.47 -1.09
N TYR A 72 -8.37 3.59 -2.29
CA TYR A 72 -8.19 2.46 -3.22
C TYR A 72 -6.72 2.18 -3.44
N LEU A 73 -6.36 0.90 -3.41
CA LEU A 73 -5.09 0.35 -3.88
C LEU A 73 -5.40 -0.58 -5.05
N VAL A 74 -4.94 -0.22 -6.23
CA VAL A 74 -5.12 -1.05 -7.44
C VAL A 74 -3.82 -1.77 -7.74
N ILE A 75 -3.89 -3.10 -7.83
CA ILE A 75 -2.79 -4.00 -8.18
C ILE A 75 -3.10 -4.61 -9.54
N GLU A 76 -2.35 -4.24 -10.55
CA GLU A 76 -2.46 -4.84 -11.88
C GLU A 76 -1.55 -6.05 -12.00
N GLU A 77 -2.03 -7.07 -12.73
CA GLU A 77 -1.26 -8.28 -13.03
C GLU A 77 -0.75 -8.99 -11.75
N ILE A 78 -1.63 -9.17 -10.77
CA ILE A 78 -1.25 -9.69 -9.44
C ILE A 78 -0.51 -11.05 -9.51
N ASN A 79 -0.82 -11.87 -10.52
CA ASN A 79 -0.21 -13.18 -10.73
C ASN A 79 1.13 -13.14 -11.50
N ARG A 80 1.63 -11.98 -11.89
CA ARG A 80 2.99 -11.83 -12.43
C ARG A 80 4.07 -11.78 -11.36
N GLY A 81 3.69 -11.55 -10.11
CA GLY A 81 4.59 -11.58 -8.98
C GLY A 81 4.30 -12.74 -8.03
N ASN A 82 5.28 -13.12 -7.23
CA ASN A 82 5.09 -14.10 -6.16
C ASN A 82 4.32 -13.44 -4.99
N CYS A 83 3.00 -13.60 -4.95
CA CYS A 83 2.14 -12.96 -3.95
C CYS A 83 2.57 -13.27 -2.51
N ALA A 84 3.01 -14.49 -2.21
CA ALA A 84 3.47 -14.86 -0.87
C ALA A 84 4.71 -14.06 -0.45
N GLN A 85 5.64 -13.85 -1.37
CA GLN A 85 6.85 -13.05 -1.12
C GLN A 85 6.54 -11.54 -1.04
N ILE A 86 5.65 -11.05 -1.91
CA ILE A 86 5.31 -9.62 -2.01
C ILE A 86 4.52 -9.16 -0.79
N PHE A 87 3.53 -9.95 -0.36
CA PHE A 87 2.69 -9.60 0.78
C PHE A 87 3.34 -9.97 2.12
N GLY A 88 4.12 -11.04 2.18
CA GLY A 88 4.68 -11.52 3.44
C GLY A 88 3.60 -11.65 4.53
N ASP A 89 3.87 -11.13 5.72
CA ASP A 89 2.92 -11.17 6.85
C ASP A 89 1.66 -10.31 6.63
N LEU A 90 1.71 -9.32 5.71
CA LEU A 90 0.53 -8.51 5.36
C LEU A 90 -0.62 -9.34 4.79
N PHE A 91 -0.31 -10.53 4.30
CA PHE A 91 -1.27 -11.49 3.81
C PHE A 91 -2.38 -11.78 4.82
N GLN A 92 -2.05 -11.86 6.11
CA GLN A 92 -3.00 -12.08 7.19
C GLN A 92 -4.01 -10.93 7.32
N LEU A 93 -3.61 -9.71 6.99
CA LEU A 93 -4.49 -8.54 7.08
C LEU A 93 -5.65 -8.56 6.09
N LEU A 94 -5.55 -9.37 5.03
CA LEU A 94 -6.60 -9.51 4.01
C LEU A 94 -7.81 -10.31 4.51
N ASP A 95 -7.70 -11.07 5.60
CA ASP A 95 -8.85 -11.65 6.27
C ASP A 95 -9.64 -10.52 6.95
N ARG A 96 -10.85 -10.24 6.45
CA ARG A 96 -11.71 -9.16 6.95
C ARG A 96 -12.84 -9.71 7.81
N ASN A 97 -13.15 -9.00 8.90
CA ASN A 97 -14.33 -9.28 9.70
C ASN A 97 -15.61 -8.66 9.08
N ASP A 98 -16.75 -8.90 9.69
CA ASP A 98 -18.06 -8.43 9.20
C ASP A 98 -18.18 -6.90 9.15
N TYR A 99 -17.30 -6.19 9.83
CA TYR A 99 -17.22 -4.71 9.81
C TYR A 99 -16.24 -4.17 8.76
N GLY A 100 -15.58 -5.05 8.01
CA GLY A 100 -14.64 -4.71 6.95
C GLY A 100 -13.23 -4.36 7.42
N PHE A 101 -12.90 -4.51 8.69
CA PHE A 101 -11.53 -4.40 9.21
C PHE A 101 -10.78 -5.72 9.12
N SER A 102 -9.43 -5.69 9.18
CA SER A 102 -8.68 -6.94 9.32
C SER A 102 -9.12 -7.68 10.58
N ASP A 103 -9.43 -8.97 10.45
CA ASP A 103 -9.82 -9.80 11.59
C ASP A 103 -8.63 -10.04 12.53
N TYR A 104 -7.45 -10.18 11.95
CA TYR A 104 -6.20 -10.44 12.67
C TYR A 104 -5.18 -9.32 12.43
N PRO A 105 -4.98 -8.40 13.41
CA PRO A 105 -3.89 -7.42 13.34
C PRO A 105 -2.53 -8.13 13.38
N ILE A 106 -1.54 -7.54 12.71
CA ILE A 106 -0.16 -8.03 12.76
C ILE A 106 0.74 -7.05 13.51
N LYS A 107 1.76 -7.56 14.18
CA LYS A 107 2.75 -6.73 14.86
C LYS A 107 3.67 -6.07 13.83
N ALA A 108 3.90 -4.77 13.96
CA ALA A 108 4.88 -4.06 13.15
C ALA A 108 6.30 -4.38 13.62
N ASP A 109 7.23 -4.48 12.68
CA ASP A 109 8.66 -4.47 13.00
C ASP A 109 9.12 -3.05 13.43
N ALA A 110 10.36 -2.93 13.87
CA ALA A 110 10.88 -1.67 14.40
C ALA A 110 10.90 -0.54 13.36
N ASP A 111 11.16 -0.87 12.11
CA ASP A 111 11.26 0.10 11.03
C ASP A 111 9.87 0.58 10.61
N MET A 112 8.94 -0.36 10.45
CA MET A 112 7.54 -0.07 10.18
C MET A 112 6.93 0.77 11.30
N LYS A 113 7.15 0.37 12.58
CA LYS A 113 6.68 1.14 13.74
C LYS A 113 7.13 2.59 13.67
N ARG A 114 8.43 2.84 13.43
CA ARG A 114 8.99 4.20 13.33
C ARG A 114 8.34 5.00 12.21
N GLN A 115 8.08 4.37 11.06
CA GLN A 115 7.43 5.03 9.93
C GLN A 115 5.97 5.36 10.22
N LEU A 116 5.25 4.45 10.84
CA LEU A 116 3.84 4.67 11.21
C LEU A 116 3.70 5.76 12.27
N GLN A 117 4.56 5.77 13.29
CA GLN A 117 4.61 6.84 14.30
C GLN A 117 4.82 8.22 13.66
N LYS A 118 5.76 8.31 12.71
CA LYS A 118 6.01 9.56 11.96
C LYS A 118 4.79 9.92 11.11
N ALA A 119 4.19 8.96 10.41
CA ALA A 119 3.07 9.18 9.50
C ALA A 119 1.79 9.58 10.21
N PHE A 120 1.55 9.03 11.41
CA PHE A 120 0.36 9.28 12.23
C PHE A 120 0.55 10.33 13.31
N SER A 121 1.70 11.01 13.34
CA SER A 121 1.96 12.07 14.32
C SER A 121 0.85 13.13 14.31
N GLY A 122 0.19 13.32 15.46
CA GLY A 122 -0.93 14.25 15.62
C GLY A 122 -2.26 13.79 15.02
N LEU A 123 -2.34 12.57 14.48
CA LEU A 123 -3.60 11.99 14.03
C LEU A 123 -4.40 11.49 15.23
N ALA A 124 -5.68 11.86 15.30
CA ALA A 124 -6.67 11.31 16.20
C ALA A 124 -7.84 10.75 15.38
N ILE A 125 -8.44 9.66 15.84
CA ILE A 125 -9.61 9.04 15.22
C ILE A 125 -10.80 9.25 16.15
N GLU A 126 -11.80 10.02 15.71
CA GLU A 126 -12.99 10.37 16.51
C GLU A 126 -13.84 9.15 16.86
N GLN A 127 -13.87 8.16 15.99
CA GLN A 127 -14.65 6.94 16.17
C GLN A 127 -13.87 5.78 16.80
N SER A 128 -12.76 6.07 17.51
CA SER A 128 -11.89 5.07 18.11
C SER A 128 -12.63 4.08 19.01
N ASP A 129 -13.57 4.54 19.83
CA ASP A 129 -14.35 3.66 20.72
C ASP A 129 -15.20 2.64 19.96
N LYS A 130 -15.78 3.02 18.82
CA LYS A 130 -16.56 2.11 17.99
C LYS A 130 -15.67 1.02 17.36
N ILE A 131 -14.48 1.41 16.92
CA ILE A 131 -13.51 0.47 16.36
C ILE A 131 -13.01 -0.48 17.45
N ASN A 132 -12.64 0.07 18.63
CA ASN A 132 -12.15 -0.71 19.75
C ASN A 132 -13.20 -1.71 20.26
N ALA A 133 -14.49 -1.37 20.20
CA ALA A 133 -15.59 -2.27 20.57
C ALA A 133 -15.64 -3.54 19.67
N ILE A 134 -15.25 -3.45 18.40
CA ILE A 134 -15.17 -4.60 17.49
C ILE A 134 -14.13 -5.64 17.99
N TYR A 135 -13.11 -5.17 18.70
CA TYR A 135 -12.00 -5.99 19.22
C TYR A 135 -12.08 -6.18 20.73
N GLU A 136 -13.27 -6.47 21.24
CA GLU A 136 -13.52 -6.75 22.65
C GLU A 136 -13.13 -5.60 23.60
N GLY A 137 -13.18 -4.36 23.12
CA GLY A 137 -12.82 -3.17 23.88
C GLY A 137 -11.30 -2.97 24.08
N LYS A 138 -10.46 -3.75 23.39
CA LYS A 138 -9.01 -3.51 23.35
C LYS A 138 -8.74 -2.18 22.67
N ASP A 139 -7.78 -1.42 23.15
CA ASP A 139 -7.37 -0.16 22.54
C ASP A 139 -6.52 -0.39 21.26
N ILE A 140 -7.19 -0.90 20.25
CA ILE A 140 -6.58 -1.25 18.94
C ILE A 140 -6.19 0.01 18.18
N VAL A 141 -7.02 1.04 18.22
CA VAL A 141 -6.76 2.28 17.47
C VAL A 141 -5.49 2.95 17.94
N SER A 142 -5.29 3.08 19.26
CA SER A 142 -4.02 3.64 19.78
C SER A 142 -2.82 2.80 19.41
N GLN A 143 -2.93 1.46 19.40
CA GLN A 143 -1.83 0.59 18.96
C GLN A 143 -1.49 0.81 17.47
N VAL A 144 -2.51 1.00 16.62
CA VAL A 144 -2.30 1.34 15.19
C VAL A 144 -1.61 2.69 15.05
N LEU A 145 -2.12 3.73 15.73
CA LEU A 145 -1.58 5.09 15.62
C LEU A 145 -0.16 5.20 16.20
N ASN A 146 0.15 4.40 17.21
CA ASN A 146 1.50 4.26 17.77
C ASN A 146 2.41 3.38 16.91
N GLY A 147 1.89 2.79 15.83
CA GLY A 147 2.65 1.93 14.93
C GLY A 147 3.01 0.56 15.52
N ASP A 148 2.40 0.15 16.63
CA ASP A 148 2.67 -1.14 17.27
C ASP A 148 2.15 -2.31 16.43
N ILE A 149 1.02 -2.09 15.77
CA ILE A 149 0.35 -3.07 14.91
C ILE A 149 -0.10 -2.44 13.59
N LEU A 150 -0.29 -3.30 12.58
CA LEU A 150 -1.03 -2.96 11.37
C LEU A 150 -2.41 -3.60 11.43
N LEU A 151 -3.40 -2.84 11.00
CA LEU A 151 -4.79 -3.23 10.88
C LEU A 151 -5.39 -2.49 9.68
N LEU A 152 -5.86 -3.20 8.66
CA LEU A 152 -6.49 -2.52 7.52
C LEU A 152 -7.85 -1.96 7.94
N PRO A 153 -8.07 -0.65 7.78
CA PRO A 153 -9.37 -0.05 8.04
C PRO A 153 -10.38 -0.41 6.95
N ASN A 154 -11.66 -0.32 7.26
CA ASN A 154 -12.75 -0.71 6.37
C ASN A 154 -12.95 0.23 5.17
N ASN A 155 -12.37 1.43 5.19
CA ASN A 155 -12.36 2.36 4.06
C ASN A 155 -11.20 2.10 3.07
N LEU A 156 -10.32 1.11 3.32
CA LEU A 156 -9.27 0.70 2.38
C LEU A 156 -9.75 -0.46 1.52
N TYR A 157 -9.93 -0.20 0.23
CA TYR A 157 -10.29 -1.17 -0.79
C TYR A 157 -9.06 -1.57 -1.60
N ILE A 158 -8.80 -2.86 -1.71
CA ILE A 158 -7.71 -3.40 -2.52
C ILE A 158 -8.33 -4.12 -3.71
N TRP A 159 -8.06 -3.63 -4.91
CA TRP A 159 -8.51 -4.23 -6.16
C TRP A 159 -7.32 -4.82 -6.89
N ALA A 160 -7.53 -5.96 -7.52
CA ALA A 160 -6.49 -6.59 -8.31
C ALA A 160 -7.04 -7.07 -9.64
N THR A 161 -6.20 -7.01 -10.69
CA THR A 161 -6.49 -7.63 -11.97
C THR A 161 -5.56 -8.81 -12.19
N MET A 162 -6.05 -9.81 -12.91
CA MET A 162 -5.30 -11.00 -13.25
C MET A 162 -5.64 -11.44 -14.66
N ASN A 163 -4.61 -11.68 -15.47
CA ASN A 163 -4.77 -12.35 -16.76
C ASN A 163 -4.56 -13.85 -16.56
N THR A 164 -5.60 -14.64 -16.84
CA THR A 164 -5.55 -16.10 -16.65
C THR A 164 -5.00 -16.86 -17.87
N SER A 165 -4.86 -16.18 -19.01
CA SER A 165 -4.44 -16.81 -20.26
C SER A 165 -2.92 -16.91 -20.46
N ASP A 166 -2.16 -16.24 -19.62
CA ASP A 166 -0.69 -16.19 -19.73
C ASP A 166 -0.07 -17.41 -19.02
N GLN A 167 0.85 -18.10 -19.68
CA GLN A 167 1.47 -19.34 -19.20
C GLN A 167 2.68 -19.10 -18.26
N SER A 168 3.20 -17.88 -18.20
CA SER A 168 4.41 -17.52 -17.44
C SER A 168 4.11 -16.92 -16.07
N LEU A 169 3.02 -17.32 -15.42
CA LEU A 169 2.51 -16.71 -14.21
C LEU A 169 2.85 -17.52 -12.97
N PHE A 170 2.98 -16.82 -11.85
CA PHE A 170 3.05 -17.47 -10.54
C PHE A 170 1.69 -18.06 -10.16
N PRO A 171 1.63 -19.32 -9.70
CA PRO A 171 0.39 -19.88 -9.21
C PRO A 171 -0.06 -19.16 -7.96
N ILE A 172 -1.32 -18.73 -7.95
CA ILE A 172 -1.94 -18.17 -6.75
C ILE A 172 -2.59 -19.32 -5.98
N ASP A 173 -2.16 -19.54 -4.75
CA ASP A 173 -2.67 -20.63 -3.91
C ASP A 173 -4.11 -20.38 -3.43
N SER A 174 -4.73 -21.43 -2.89
CA SER A 174 -6.11 -21.37 -2.41
C SER A 174 -6.28 -20.50 -1.17
N ALA A 175 -5.25 -20.41 -0.31
CA ALA A 175 -5.28 -19.58 0.88
C ALA A 175 -5.27 -18.09 0.51
N PHE A 176 -4.54 -17.71 -0.54
CA PHE A 176 -4.61 -16.36 -1.07
C PHE A 176 -5.95 -16.07 -1.74
N LYS A 177 -6.43 -17.02 -2.58
CA LYS A 177 -7.67 -16.85 -3.33
C LYS A 177 -8.89 -16.62 -2.45
N ARG A 178 -9.02 -17.29 -1.33
CA ARG A 178 -10.18 -17.19 -0.44
C ARG A 178 -10.39 -15.80 0.21
N ARG A 179 -9.38 -14.93 0.14
CA ARG A 179 -9.42 -13.58 0.70
C ARG A 179 -9.91 -12.52 -0.28
N TRP A 180 -10.30 -12.96 -1.48
CA TRP A 180 -10.72 -12.09 -2.56
C TRP A 180 -12.09 -12.45 -3.06
N ASP A 181 -12.89 -11.43 -3.35
CA ASP A 181 -14.11 -11.59 -4.13
C ASP A 181 -13.74 -11.61 -5.62
N TRP A 182 -14.11 -12.69 -6.30
CA TRP A 182 -13.70 -12.93 -7.67
C TRP A 182 -14.80 -12.54 -8.65
N THR A 183 -14.45 -11.71 -9.61
CA THR A 183 -15.29 -11.39 -10.76
C THR A 183 -14.60 -11.82 -12.03
N TYR A 184 -15.22 -12.73 -12.77
CA TYR A 184 -14.73 -13.12 -14.08
C TYR A 184 -15.21 -12.11 -15.14
N MET A 185 -14.26 -11.59 -15.93
CA MET A 185 -14.52 -10.70 -17.05
C MET A 185 -14.34 -11.49 -18.34
N PRO A 186 -15.44 -12.04 -18.93
CA PRO A 186 -15.33 -12.82 -20.16
C PRO A 186 -15.00 -11.93 -21.35
N ILE A 187 -14.29 -12.51 -22.31
CA ILE A 187 -14.19 -11.91 -23.65
C ILE A 187 -15.58 -12.04 -24.29
N SER A 188 -16.26 -10.94 -24.45
CA SER A 188 -17.61 -10.90 -25.03
C SER A 188 -17.78 -9.69 -25.92
N ASN A 189 -18.61 -9.82 -26.94
CA ASN A 189 -18.99 -8.69 -27.78
C ASN A 189 -19.67 -7.61 -26.93
N ALA A 190 -19.09 -6.42 -26.92
CA ALA A 190 -19.63 -5.29 -26.17
C ALA A 190 -20.76 -4.57 -26.95
N GLU A 191 -21.19 -5.12 -28.09
CA GLU A 191 -22.25 -4.61 -28.96
C GLU A 191 -22.08 -3.11 -29.33
N LYS A 192 -20.84 -2.69 -29.46
CA LYS A 192 -20.52 -1.29 -29.81
C LYS A 192 -20.75 -0.98 -31.29
N HIS A 193 -20.94 -2.01 -32.12
CA HIS A 193 -21.16 -1.89 -33.55
C HIS A 193 -20.07 -1.09 -34.28
N TRP A 194 -18.86 -1.13 -33.76
CA TRP A 194 -17.73 -0.47 -34.39
C TRP A 194 -17.26 -1.28 -35.60
N VAL A 195 -16.86 -0.57 -36.64
CA VAL A 195 -16.33 -1.17 -37.86
C VAL A 195 -14.93 -0.69 -38.11
N ILE A 196 -14.10 -1.58 -38.65
CA ILE A 196 -12.77 -1.27 -39.13
C ILE A 196 -12.80 -1.20 -40.64
N GLY A 197 -12.46 -0.06 -41.23
CA GLY A 197 -12.30 0.09 -42.68
C GLY A 197 -10.91 -0.33 -43.11
N VAL A 198 -10.83 -1.36 -44.01
CA VAL A 198 -9.56 -1.81 -44.61
C VAL A 198 -9.78 -1.92 -46.11
N ASN A 199 -9.00 -1.18 -46.90
CA ASN A 199 -9.05 -1.20 -48.36
C ASN A 199 -10.44 -0.98 -48.97
N GLY A 200 -11.24 -0.10 -48.32
CA GLY A 200 -12.60 0.21 -48.77
C GLY A 200 -13.68 -0.79 -48.32
N ASN A 201 -13.34 -1.83 -47.59
CA ASN A 201 -14.25 -2.78 -46.98
C ASN A 201 -14.41 -2.51 -45.48
N ASN A 202 -15.62 -2.65 -44.97
CA ASN A 202 -15.89 -2.55 -43.53
C ASN A 202 -15.96 -3.95 -42.92
N TYR A 203 -15.21 -4.13 -41.85
CA TYR A 203 -15.20 -5.35 -41.03
C TYR A 203 -15.75 -5.01 -39.64
N ASP A 204 -16.58 -5.91 -39.10
CA ASP A 204 -16.99 -5.78 -37.71
C ASP A 204 -15.76 -5.84 -36.81
N TRP A 205 -15.70 -4.97 -35.81
CA TRP A 205 -14.62 -4.96 -34.81
C TRP A 205 -14.56 -6.28 -34.03
N TRP A 206 -15.69 -6.94 -33.88
CA TRP A 206 -15.83 -8.19 -33.12
C TRP A 206 -15.91 -9.40 -34.03
#